data_5ca8dc9a9ac0c4018c4526b6ac1d92a8
#
_entry.id   5ca8dc9a9ac0c4018c4526b6ac1d92a8
#
_cell.length_a   1.000
_cell.length_b   1.000
_cell.length_c   1.000
_cell.angle_alpha   90.00
_cell.angle_beta   90.00
_cell.angle_gamma   90.00
#
_symmetry.space_group_name_H-M   'P 1'
#
loop_
_entity.id
_entity.type
_entity.pdbx_description
1 polymer ?
#
loop_
_entity_poly.entity_id
_entity_poly.type
_entity_poly.pdbx_seq_one_letter_code
_entity_poly.pdbx_strand_id
1 'polypeptide(L)'
;MRRTGLACLLLLAACPPRGDSRAQPPPLFPQGAPPPLEPIQIESFSLPRSALTQTQILDPRVRAALQTDDFKQSQALVDVLWVVSNAGIMADERDRLAAAVSAFIQVLADSKVDWQMGVTSSDLSTYPLPDGTTHQGDGGKLHGPVPILSASDPNYLQDFKSALTWTIQRDTAPSQTSIFRSMQLAIENAEPGGPNAGLLRDGAALAIIGAADTDDESFGEPAWYARWLKGLKGKGNEELVTFSALGGPTGGCTPTGQAQIFGSQVDPTVRLQELVTATGGVFESICDEPAFVPALQRIALNLKTLRRYFPLSVTPDPTSIAVTVDGAPVAQDPQAGWEYLSAINTVAFLGSYVPDPGADVTISYAVGS
;
A
#
# COMPACT_ATOMS: atom_id res chain seq x y z
N MET A 1 -1.36 25.24 -84.15
CA MET A 1 -0.31 26.18 -84.53
C MET A 1 0.24 26.82 -83.22
N ARG A 2 1.55 26.81 -83.11
CA ARG A 2 2.42 27.49 -82.12
C ARG A 2 2.29 27.08 -80.64
N ARG A 3 3.30 26.28 -80.25
CA ARG A 3 3.82 26.01 -78.89
C ARG A 3 4.55 27.30 -78.40
N THR A 4 4.34 27.68 -77.16
CA THR A 4 5.27 28.50 -76.40
C THR A 4 5.49 27.84 -75.07
N GLY A 5 6.70 27.33 -74.91
CA GLY A 5 7.19 26.78 -73.64
C GLY A 5 7.51 27.87 -72.65
N LEU A 6 7.23 27.66 -71.40
CA LEU A 6 7.68 28.50 -70.30
C LEU A 6 8.65 27.66 -69.44
N ALA A 7 9.92 28.06 -69.50
CA ALA A 7 10.98 27.48 -68.68
C ALA A 7 10.81 27.92 -67.23
N CYS A 8 10.64 26.97 -66.34
CA CYS A 8 10.65 27.26 -64.90
C CYS A 8 12.08 27.14 -64.38
N LEU A 9 12.65 28.29 -63.97
CA LEU A 9 13.97 28.43 -63.38
C LEU A 9 13.91 27.87 -61.95
N LEU A 10 14.64 26.78 -61.68
CA LEU A 10 14.86 26.23 -60.33
C LEU A 10 15.88 27.11 -59.58
N LEU A 11 15.42 27.94 -58.67
CA LEU A 11 16.24 28.56 -57.65
C LEU A 11 16.47 27.58 -56.50
N LEU A 12 17.62 27.00 -56.47
CA LEU A 12 18.15 26.26 -55.30
C LEU A 12 18.44 27.28 -54.18
N ALA A 13 17.47 27.42 -53.27
CA ALA A 13 17.77 28.09 -51.99
C ALA A 13 18.47 27.09 -51.06
N ALA A 14 19.76 27.34 -50.79
CA ALA A 14 20.51 26.60 -49.79
C ALA A 14 19.93 26.86 -48.41
N CYS A 15 19.38 25.80 -47.75
CA CYS A 15 19.05 25.83 -46.34
C CYS A 15 20.34 25.90 -45.52
N PRO A 16 20.46 26.80 -44.54
CA PRO A 16 21.55 26.77 -43.59
C PRO A 16 21.40 25.51 -42.70
N PRO A 17 22.51 24.95 -42.23
CA PRO A 17 22.47 23.78 -41.33
C PRO A 17 21.74 24.18 -40.05
N ARG A 18 20.71 23.43 -39.71
CA ARG A 18 20.05 23.48 -38.39
C ARG A 18 21.10 23.13 -37.33
N GLY A 19 21.53 24.13 -36.60
CA GLY A 19 22.29 23.93 -35.39
C GLY A 19 21.48 23.02 -34.44
N ASP A 20 22.13 21.96 -34.03
CA ASP A 20 21.61 20.98 -33.07
C ASP A 20 21.61 21.63 -31.67
N SER A 21 20.63 22.50 -31.42
CA SER A 21 20.37 23.01 -30.07
C SER A 21 19.44 22.03 -29.34
N ARG A 22 19.96 20.83 -29.12
CA ARG A 22 19.42 20.01 -28.00
C ARG A 22 19.89 20.71 -26.73
N ALA A 23 19.04 21.59 -26.21
CA ALA A 23 19.17 22.01 -24.83
C ALA A 23 19.14 20.75 -23.99
N GLN A 24 20.24 20.39 -23.36
CA GLN A 24 20.27 19.38 -22.35
C GLN A 24 19.26 19.81 -21.27
N PRO A 25 18.37 18.90 -20.84
CA PRO A 25 17.53 19.19 -19.67
C PRO A 25 18.46 19.54 -18.50
N PRO A 26 18.09 20.50 -17.66
CA PRO A 26 18.89 20.85 -16.49
C PRO A 26 19.10 19.56 -15.66
N PRO A 27 20.30 19.38 -15.08
CA PRO A 27 20.59 18.22 -14.26
C PRO A 27 19.60 18.19 -13.10
N LEU A 28 18.96 17.04 -12.89
CA LEU A 28 17.96 16.80 -11.85
C LEU A 28 18.53 16.91 -10.42
N PHE A 29 19.85 17.11 -10.29
CA PHE A 29 20.52 17.31 -9.00
C PHE A 29 21.51 18.47 -9.13
N PRO A 30 21.67 19.31 -8.08
CA PRO A 30 22.69 20.35 -8.09
C PRO A 30 24.07 19.70 -8.25
N GLN A 31 24.80 20.12 -9.30
CA GLN A 31 26.19 19.75 -9.53
C GLN A 31 27.08 20.53 -8.54
N GLY A 32 27.06 20.08 -7.29
CA GLY A 32 28.02 20.51 -6.28
C GLY A 32 28.45 19.28 -5.51
N ALA A 33 29.75 19.13 -5.24
CA ALA A 33 30.18 18.12 -4.28
C ALA A 33 29.38 18.34 -2.98
N PRO A 34 28.85 17.29 -2.35
CA PRO A 34 28.20 17.43 -1.06
C PRO A 34 29.19 18.12 -0.10
N PRO A 35 28.74 19.04 0.74
CA PRO A 35 29.61 19.64 1.75
C PRO A 35 30.25 18.50 2.55
N PRO A 36 31.52 18.62 2.95
CA PRO A 36 32.15 17.63 3.80
C PRO A 36 31.26 17.43 5.01
N LEU A 37 30.90 16.17 5.29
CA LEU A 37 30.15 15.82 6.47
C LEU A 37 30.98 16.30 7.67
N GLU A 38 30.47 17.29 8.38
CA GLU A 38 31.05 17.64 9.68
C GLU A 38 31.02 16.38 10.56
N PRO A 39 32.13 16.05 11.25
CA PRO A 39 32.12 14.91 12.13
C PRO A 39 31.02 15.14 13.16
N ILE A 40 30.07 14.20 13.23
CA ILE A 40 29.04 14.19 14.29
C ILE A 40 29.82 14.18 15.59
N GLN A 41 29.78 15.29 16.30
CA GLN A 41 30.26 15.36 17.68
C GLN A 41 29.34 14.47 18.48
N ILE A 42 29.73 13.22 18.68
CA ILE A 42 29.12 12.37 19.68
C ILE A 42 29.48 13.00 21.01
N GLU A 43 28.59 13.86 21.52
CA GLU A 43 28.67 14.23 22.92
C GLU A 43 28.65 12.93 23.69
N SER A 44 29.73 12.63 24.37
CA SER A 44 29.83 11.48 25.23
C SER A 44 28.77 11.63 26.31
N PHE A 45 27.65 10.92 26.13
CA PHE A 45 26.64 10.80 27.17
C PHE A 45 27.28 10.03 28.33
N SER A 46 27.83 10.76 29.25
CA SER A 46 28.24 10.18 30.55
C SER A 46 26.96 9.90 31.32
N LEU A 47 26.47 8.66 31.21
CA LEU A 47 25.49 8.16 32.18
C LEU A 47 26.04 8.43 33.57
N PRO A 48 25.27 9.02 34.51
CA PRO A 48 25.67 9.14 35.87
C PRO A 48 26.04 7.73 36.38
N ARG A 49 27.28 7.51 36.67
CA ARG A 49 27.73 6.33 37.42
C ARG A 49 27.07 6.41 38.79
N SER A 50 25.84 5.93 38.93
CA SER A 50 25.35 5.49 40.21
C SER A 50 26.35 4.44 40.70
N ALA A 51 26.98 4.73 41.83
CA ALA A 51 27.98 3.89 42.43
C ALA A 51 27.37 2.52 42.71
N LEU A 52 27.54 1.59 41.76
CA LEU A 52 27.40 0.17 42.06
C LEU A 52 28.57 -0.15 42.99
N THR A 53 28.27 -0.33 44.26
CA THR A 53 29.25 -0.79 45.25
C THR A 53 29.79 -2.12 44.75
N GLN A 54 31.10 -2.23 44.72
CA GLN A 54 31.91 -3.33 44.18
C GLN A 54 31.60 -4.71 44.81
N THR A 55 30.70 -4.78 45.76
CA THR A 55 30.28 -6.00 46.47
C THR A 55 29.15 -6.78 45.74
N GLN A 56 28.54 -6.23 44.69
CA GLN A 56 27.46 -6.91 43.93
C GLN A 56 27.95 -7.71 42.72
N ILE A 57 29.25 -7.67 42.40
CA ILE A 57 29.83 -8.26 41.18
C ILE A 57 30.25 -9.73 41.36
N LEU A 58 30.18 -10.28 42.58
CA LEU A 58 30.73 -11.60 42.88
C LEU A 58 29.74 -12.63 43.43
N ASP A 59 28.44 -12.39 43.32
CA ASP A 59 27.47 -13.46 43.58
C ASP A 59 27.18 -14.22 42.29
N PRO A 60 27.65 -15.47 42.10
CA PRO A 60 27.31 -16.31 40.97
C PRO A 60 25.81 -16.71 40.92
N ARG A 61 25.02 -16.17 41.83
CA ARG A 61 23.58 -16.29 41.89
C ARG A 61 22.85 -15.02 41.44
N VAL A 62 23.52 -14.13 40.68
CA VAL A 62 22.81 -13.02 40.04
C VAL A 62 21.74 -13.66 39.17
N ARG A 63 20.51 -13.65 39.64
CA ARG A 63 19.34 -14.00 38.84
C ARG A 63 19.44 -13.16 37.59
N ALA A 64 19.51 -13.81 36.44
CA ALA A 64 19.38 -13.13 35.14
C ALA A 64 18.26 -12.10 35.25
N ALA A 65 18.55 -10.85 34.90
CA ALA A 65 17.53 -9.81 35.01
C ALA A 65 16.30 -10.27 34.24
N LEU A 66 15.18 -10.36 34.93
CA LEU A 66 13.91 -10.65 34.29
C LEU A 66 13.48 -9.40 33.53
N GLN A 67 13.28 -9.54 32.21
CA GLN A 67 12.68 -8.55 31.35
C GLN A 67 11.24 -8.93 31.11
N THR A 68 10.38 -7.93 31.00
CA THR A 68 8.98 -8.11 30.59
C THR A 68 8.66 -7.11 29.50
N ASP A 69 8.10 -7.60 28.42
CA ASP A 69 7.59 -6.81 27.32
C ASP A 69 6.06 -6.99 27.25
N ASP A 70 5.35 -5.90 27.38
CA ASP A 70 3.89 -5.87 27.35
C ASP A 70 3.42 -5.30 26.02
N PHE A 71 2.46 -6.00 25.41
CA PHE A 71 1.87 -5.62 24.15
C PHE A 71 0.34 -5.65 24.27
N LYS A 72 -0.30 -4.80 23.47
CA LYS A 72 -1.73 -4.88 23.21
C LYS A 72 -1.93 -5.50 21.84
N GLN A 73 -2.73 -6.58 21.75
CA GLN A 73 -3.13 -7.12 20.46
C GLN A 73 -3.91 -6.07 19.67
N SER A 74 -3.67 -6.00 18.36
CA SER A 74 -4.47 -5.13 17.50
C SER A 74 -5.96 -5.45 17.62
N GLN A 75 -6.78 -4.43 17.47
CA GLN A 75 -8.21 -4.65 17.26
C GLN A 75 -8.40 -5.31 15.89
N ALA A 76 -9.50 -6.00 15.66
CA ALA A 76 -9.85 -6.49 14.34
C ALA A 76 -10.34 -5.30 13.48
N LEU A 77 -9.42 -4.36 13.21
CA LEU A 77 -9.64 -3.15 12.44
C LEU A 77 -8.97 -3.26 11.09
N VAL A 78 -9.61 -2.80 10.04
CA VAL A 78 -9.01 -2.65 8.73
C VAL A 78 -9.36 -1.29 8.11
N ASP A 79 -8.34 -0.62 7.63
CA ASP A 79 -8.46 0.57 6.78
C ASP A 79 -8.24 0.13 5.34
N VAL A 80 -9.22 0.38 4.47
CA VAL A 80 -9.20 -0.06 3.08
C VAL A 80 -9.01 1.13 2.16
N LEU A 81 -7.96 1.12 1.34
CA LEU A 81 -7.72 2.12 0.31
C LEU A 81 -7.96 1.50 -1.07
N TRP A 82 -8.96 1.99 -1.77
CA TRP A 82 -9.19 1.66 -3.17
C TRP A 82 -8.48 2.66 -4.06
N VAL A 83 -7.66 2.16 -4.98
CA VAL A 83 -6.99 2.97 -6.01
C VAL A 83 -7.44 2.47 -7.37
N VAL A 84 -8.32 3.22 -8.02
CA VAL A 84 -9.02 2.76 -9.21
C VAL A 84 -8.60 3.58 -10.43
N SER A 85 -8.29 2.91 -11.54
CA SER A 85 -7.96 3.59 -12.77
C SER A 85 -9.14 4.46 -13.24
N ASN A 86 -8.81 5.70 -13.60
CA ASN A 86 -9.75 6.68 -14.15
C ASN A 86 -9.83 6.65 -15.68
N ALA A 87 -9.18 5.70 -16.34
CA ALA A 87 -9.29 5.52 -17.79
C ALA A 87 -10.75 5.36 -18.23
N GLY A 88 -11.12 5.95 -19.36
CA GLY A 88 -12.49 5.86 -19.90
C GLY A 88 -12.92 4.42 -20.19
N ILE A 89 -11.97 3.59 -20.63
CA ILE A 89 -12.19 2.16 -20.90
C ILE A 89 -12.53 1.34 -19.65
N MET A 90 -12.23 1.85 -18.45
CA MET A 90 -12.58 1.23 -17.16
C MET A 90 -14.02 1.50 -16.69
N ALA A 91 -14.86 2.17 -17.48
CA ALA A 91 -16.17 2.64 -16.99
C ALA A 91 -17.08 1.49 -16.53
N ASP A 92 -17.12 0.41 -17.28
CA ASP A 92 -17.93 -0.77 -16.99
C ASP A 92 -17.32 -1.65 -15.90
N GLU A 93 -15.99 -1.74 -15.79
CA GLU A 93 -15.32 -2.40 -14.66
C GLU A 93 -15.65 -1.69 -13.34
N ARG A 94 -15.69 -0.37 -13.34
CA ARG A 94 -16.08 0.42 -12.15
C ARG A 94 -17.54 0.17 -11.77
N ASP A 95 -18.44 0.07 -12.73
CA ASP A 95 -19.85 -0.26 -12.46
C ASP A 95 -19.99 -1.67 -11.85
N ARG A 96 -19.23 -2.64 -12.36
CA ARG A 96 -19.16 -4.01 -11.81
C ARG A 96 -18.57 -4.04 -10.42
N LEU A 97 -17.49 -3.29 -10.19
CA LEU A 97 -16.88 -3.13 -8.88
C LEU A 97 -17.88 -2.56 -7.88
N ALA A 98 -18.60 -1.48 -8.26
CA ALA A 98 -19.63 -0.87 -7.44
C ALA A 98 -20.78 -1.84 -7.11
N ALA A 99 -21.16 -2.71 -8.05
CA ALA A 99 -22.19 -3.72 -7.82
C ALA A 99 -21.72 -4.86 -6.89
N ALA A 100 -20.44 -5.20 -6.92
CA ALA A 100 -19.88 -6.34 -6.21
C ALA A 100 -19.31 -6.00 -4.83
N VAL A 101 -19.07 -4.72 -4.50
CA VAL A 101 -18.43 -4.30 -3.24
C VAL A 101 -19.20 -4.75 -1.99
N SER A 102 -20.52 -4.91 -2.08
CA SER A 102 -21.33 -5.43 -0.97
C SER A 102 -20.88 -6.82 -0.50
N ALA A 103 -20.38 -7.66 -1.42
CA ALA A 103 -19.87 -8.98 -1.08
C ALA A 103 -18.54 -8.90 -0.31
N PHE A 104 -17.68 -7.94 -0.61
CA PHE A 104 -16.47 -7.65 0.16
C PHE A 104 -16.82 -7.23 1.59
N ILE A 105 -17.74 -6.28 1.73
CA ILE A 105 -18.15 -5.75 3.03
C ILE A 105 -18.86 -6.84 3.87
N GLN A 106 -19.66 -7.72 3.24
CA GLN A 106 -20.31 -8.81 3.95
C GLN A 106 -19.29 -9.75 4.60
N VAL A 107 -18.19 -10.07 3.93
CA VAL A 107 -17.11 -10.89 4.52
C VAL A 107 -16.49 -10.19 5.74
N LEU A 108 -16.28 -8.88 5.69
CA LEU A 108 -15.75 -8.12 6.83
C LEU A 108 -16.75 -8.14 8.01
N ALA A 109 -18.03 -7.95 7.73
CA ALA A 109 -19.11 -7.99 8.73
C ALA A 109 -19.23 -9.38 9.39
N ASP A 110 -19.22 -10.45 8.59
CA ASP A 110 -19.29 -11.84 9.08
C ASP A 110 -18.08 -12.19 9.95
N SER A 111 -16.91 -11.62 9.61
CA SER A 111 -15.66 -11.77 10.37
C SER A 111 -15.55 -10.81 11.56
N LYS A 112 -16.57 -10.01 11.83
CA LYS A 112 -16.62 -9.01 12.91
C LYS A 112 -15.44 -8.02 12.85
N VAL A 113 -14.96 -7.73 11.66
CA VAL A 113 -13.92 -6.75 11.42
C VAL A 113 -14.56 -5.35 11.35
N ASP A 114 -14.08 -4.45 12.18
CA ASP A 114 -14.42 -3.04 12.05
C ASP A 114 -13.62 -2.43 10.90
N TRP A 115 -14.31 -1.92 9.91
CA TRP A 115 -13.71 -1.42 8.69
C TRP A 115 -14.04 0.05 8.45
N GLN A 116 -13.11 0.73 7.81
CA GLN A 116 -13.37 1.95 7.07
C GLN A 116 -12.69 1.89 5.72
N MET A 117 -13.15 2.68 4.77
CA MET A 117 -12.57 2.70 3.43
C MET A 117 -12.64 4.06 2.77
N GLY A 118 -11.68 4.32 1.88
CA GLY A 118 -11.65 5.46 1.01
C GLY A 118 -11.32 5.04 -0.42
N VAL A 119 -11.73 5.86 -1.38
CA VAL A 119 -11.49 5.65 -2.81
C VAL A 119 -10.69 6.83 -3.35
N THR A 120 -9.63 6.55 -4.10
CA THR A 120 -8.91 7.52 -4.92
C THR A 120 -8.73 7.01 -6.33
N SER A 121 -8.44 7.89 -7.28
CA SER A 121 -8.12 7.47 -8.64
C SER A 121 -6.62 7.35 -8.88
N SER A 122 -6.26 6.78 -10.03
CA SER A 122 -4.89 6.75 -10.53
C SER A 122 -4.43 8.07 -11.17
N ASP A 123 -5.25 9.11 -11.17
CA ASP A 123 -5.00 10.35 -11.91
C ASP A 123 -4.06 11.30 -11.17
N LEU A 124 -2.86 11.47 -11.70
CA LEU A 124 -1.87 12.44 -11.26
C LEU A 124 -1.60 13.51 -12.32
N SER A 125 -2.34 13.51 -13.41
CA SER A 125 -2.07 14.35 -14.57
C SER A 125 -2.50 15.80 -14.35
N THR A 126 -1.77 16.73 -14.96
CA THR A 126 -2.12 18.15 -15.01
C THR A 126 -2.06 18.61 -16.45
N TYR A 127 -3.16 19.12 -17.00
CA TYR A 127 -3.19 19.59 -18.38
C TYR A 127 -4.25 20.68 -18.59
N PRO A 128 -4.05 21.58 -19.60
CA PRO A 128 -5.04 22.61 -19.91
C PRO A 128 -6.29 22.01 -20.56
N LEU A 129 -7.46 22.52 -20.17
CA LEU A 129 -8.74 22.18 -20.75
C LEU A 129 -9.12 23.15 -21.88
N PRO A 130 -10.02 22.76 -22.82
CA PRO A 130 -10.46 23.62 -23.90
C PRO A 130 -11.17 24.90 -23.46
N ASP A 131 -11.71 24.94 -22.27
CA ASP A 131 -12.38 26.12 -21.68
C ASP A 131 -11.40 27.10 -21.05
N GLY A 132 -10.08 26.85 -21.15
CA GLY A 132 -9.02 27.67 -20.57
C GLY A 132 -8.73 27.39 -19.11
N THR A 133 -9.42 26.47 -18.46
CA THR A 133 -9.08 25.99 -17.12
C THR A 133 -7.98 24.92 -17.18
N THR A 134 -7.46 24.54 -16.01
CA THR A 134 -6.45 23.47 -15.90
C THR A 134 -7.05 22.31 -15.16
N HIS A 135 -6.95 21.12 -15.76
CA HIS A 135 -7.19 19.89 -15.03
C HIS A 135 -6.09 19.68 -14.00
N GLN A 136 -6.48 19.30 -12.81
CA GLN A 136 -5.58 18.85 -11.76
C GLN A 136 -5.96 17.42 -11.41
N GLY A 137 -5.02 16.51 -11.52
CA GLY A 137 -5.20 15.13 -11.04
C GLY A 137 -5.49 15.11 -9.54
N ASP A 138 -5.97 14.00 -9.08
CA ASP A 138 -6.46 13.87 -7.71
C ASP A 138 -5.35 13.92 -6.67
N GLY A 139 -4.13 13.56 -7.06
CA GLY A 139 -2.98 13.61 -6.15
C GLY A 139 -3.17 12.72 -4.92
N GLY A 140 -3.88 11.61 -5.07
CA GLY A 140 -4.18 10.68 -3.98
C GLY A 140 -5.26 11.15 -2.99
N LYS A 141 -6.00 12.22 -3.29
CA LYS A 141 -7.12 12.64 -2.44
C LYS A 141 -8.28 11.66 -2.56
N LEU A 142 -8.95 11.42 -1.44
CA LEU A 142 -10.15 10.60 -1.42
C LEU A 142 -11.35 11.32 -2.01
N HIS A 143 -12.25 10.54 -2.58
CA HIS A 143 -13.42 11.00 -3.31
C HIS A 143 -14.74 10.56 -2.70
N GLY A 144 -15.81 11.12 -3.26
CA GLY A 144 -17.18 10.85 -2.87
C GLY A 144 -17.74 11.89 -1.90
N PRO A 145 -19.07 11.84 -1.65
CA PRO A 145 -19.75 12.74 -0.73
C PRO A 145 -19.30 12.52 0.73
N VAL A 146 -18.91 11.28 1.06
CA VAL A 146 -18.27 10.89 2.31
C VAL A 146 -16.93 10.27 1.95
N PRO A 147 -15.80 11.00 2.10
CA PRO A 147 -14.49 10.50 1.67
C PRO A 147 -14.01 9.25 2.41
N ILE A 148 -14.38 9.11 3.69
CA ILE A 148 -14.04 7.94 4.51
C ILE A 148 -15.34 7.26 4.92
N LEU A 149 -15.64 6.14 4.30
CA LEU A 149 -16.83 5.32 4.54
C LEU A 149 -16.58 4.33 5.68
N SER A 150 -17.62 4.00 6.43
CA SER A 150 -17.56 2.99 7.49
C SER A 150 -18.90 2.27 7.65
N ALA A 151 -18.93 1.24 8.50
CA ALA A 151 -20.16 0.53 8.82
C ALA A 151 -21.24 1.41 9.49
N SER A 152 -20.84 2.57 10.04
CA SER A 152 -21.78 3.52 10.65
C SER A 152 -22.48 4.43 9.64
N ASP A 153 -22.00 4.47 8.40
CA ASP A 153 -22.65 5.20 7.32
C ASP A 153 -23.78 4.36 6.72
N PRO A 154 -25.05 4.74 6.86
CA PRO A 154 -26.17 3.95 6.33
C PRO A 154 -26.20 3.89 4.80
N ASN A 155 -25.52 4.79 4.12
CA ASN A 155 -25.51 4.89 2.66
C ASN A 155 -24.18 4.44 2.04
N TYR A 156 -23.29 3.80 2.79
CA TYR A 156 -21.92 3.49 2.37
C TYR A 156 -21.83 2.85 0.96
N LEU A 157 -22.78 2.01 0.54
CA LEU A 157 -22.81 1.41 -0.80
C LEU A 157 -23.05 2.45 -1.90
N GLN A 158 -23.99 3.37 -1.67
CA GLN A 158 -24.29 4.45 -2.62
C GLN A 158 -23.13 5.44 -2.68
N ASP A 159 -22.55 5.77 -1.55
CA ASP A 159 -21.44 6.72 -1.44
C ASP A 159 -20.16 6.13 -2.05
N PHE A 160 -19.90 4.82 -1.87
CA PHE A 160 -18.84 4.10 -2.57
C PHE A 160 -19.03 4.15 -4.10
N LYS A 161 -20.25 3.86 -4.56
CA LYS A 161 -20.60 3.97 -5.99
C LYS A 161 -20.38 5.39 -6.52
N SER A 162 -20.76 6.40 -5.75
CA SER A 162 -20.56 7.82 -6.10
C SER A 162 -19.08 8.17 -6.18
N ALA A 163 -18.25 7.63 -5.26
CA ALA A 163 -16.80 7.81 -5.29
C ALA A 163 -16.14 7.17 -6.52
N LEU A 164 -16.67 6.06 -7.02
CA LEU A 164 -16.20 5.43 -8.26
C LEU A 164 -16.67 6.18 -9.52
N THR A 165 -17.90 6.70 -9.54
CA THR A 165 -18.46 7.39 -10.72
C THR A 165 -17.78 8.73 -10.99
N TRP A 166 -17.22 9.36 -9.98
CA TRP A 166 -16.48 10.60 -10.16
C TRP A 166 -15.29 10.44 -11.13
N THR A 167 -14.68 9.28 -11.23
CA THR A 167 -13.54 9.00 -12.11
C THR A 167 -13.91 8.93 -13.60
N ILE A 168 -15.20 8.90 -13.96
CA ILE A 168 -15.68 8.61 -15.32
C ILE A 168 -15.56 9.79 -16.30
N GLN A 169 -15.25 11.00 -15.87
CA GLN A 169 -15.49 12.19 -16.70
C GLN A 169 -14.50 12.43 -17.86
N ARG A 170 -13.67 11.46 -18.32
CA ARG A 170 -12.65 11.82 -19.31
C ARG A 170 -12.28 10.78 -20.35
N ASP A 171 -12.99 10.85 -21.45
CA ASP A 171 -12.64 10.12 -22.68
C ASP A 171 -11.51 10.76 -23.51
N THR A 172 -10.93 11.89 -23.08
CA THR A 172 -10.03 12.71 -23.93
C THR A 172 -8.68 13.04 -23.33
N ALA A 173 -8.40 12.66 -22.09
CA ALA A 173 -7.13 12.94 -21.44
C ALA A 173 -6.13 11.80 -21.65
N PRO A 174 -4.82 12.09 -21.71
CA PRO A 174 -3.81 11.04 -21.55
C PRO A 174 -4.03 10.39 -20.18
N SER A 175 -4.60 9.19 -20.16
CA SER A 175 -4.81 8.41 -18.96
C SER A 175 -3.47 7.80 -18.58
N GLN A 176 -2.78 8.39 -17.63
CA GLN A 176 -1.63 7.77 -17.00
C GLN A 176 -2.13 6.93 -15.83
N THR A 177 -1.98 5.61 -15.90
CA THR A 177 -2.39 4.70 -14.84
C THR A 177 -1.31 4.67 -13.76
N SER A 178 -1.39 5.56 -12.78
CA SER A 178 -0.39 5.70 -11.71
C SER A 178 -0.89 5.14 -10.37
N ILE A 179 -1.22 3.84 -10.34
CA ILE A 179 -1.78 3.17 -9.15
C ILE A 179 -0.85 3.30 -7.94
N PHE A 180 0.44 2.97 -8.10
CA PHE A 180 1.37 2.95 -6.97
C PHE A 180 1.66 4.35 -6.42
N ARG A 181 1.84 5.33 -7.29
CA ARG A 181 2.10 6.70 -6.83
C ARG A 181 0.85 7.34 -6.21
N SER A 182 -0.34 7.09 -6.77
CA SER A 182 -1.59 7.55 -6.19
C SER A 182 -1.86 6.91 -4.82
N MET A 183 -1.61 5.61 -4.67
CA MET A 183 -1.61 4.90 -3.40
C MET A 183 -0.70 5.57 -2.38
N GLN A 184 0.56 5.81 -2.77
CA GLN A 184 1.54 6.44 -1.88
C GLN A 184 1.08 7.83 -1.43
N LEU A 185 0.63 8.66 -2.36
CA LEU A 185 0.12 10.00 -2.06
C LEU A 185 -1.14 9.94 -1.17
N ALA A 186 -2.03 8.96 -1.38
CA ALA A 186 -3.21 8.81 -0.55
C ALA A 186 -2.85 8.50 0.91
N ILE A 187 -1.84 7.69 1.13
CA ILE A 187 -1.32 7.35 2.45
C ILE A 187 -0.58 8.55 3.07
N GLU A 188 0.28 9.23 2.31
CA GLU A 188 0.95 10.46 2.76
C GLU A 188 -0.07 11.57 3.13
N ASN A 189 -1.16 11.68 2.38
CA ASN A 189 -2.26 12.61 2.62
C ASN A 189 -3.10 12.26 3.86
N ALA A 190 -2.97 11.06 4.43
CA ALA A 190 -3.69 10.62 5.62
C ALA A 190 -3.05 11.10 6.94
N GLU A 191 -1.87 11.73 6.88
CA GLU A 191 -1.23 12.37 8.02
C GLU A 191 -2.13 13.43 8.66
N PRO A 192 -1.96 13.72 9.96
CA PRO A 192 -2.76 14.71 10.66
C PRO A 192 -2.76 16.08 9.96
N GLY A 193 -3.94 16.56 9.61
CA GLY A 193 -4.13 17.81 8.87
C GLY A 193 -4.04 17.70 7.36
N GLY A 194 -3.74 16.52 6.83
CA GLY A 194 -3.82 16.22 5.40
C GLY A 194 -5.26 16.05 4.90
N PRO A 195 -5.48 16.06 3.58
CA PRO A 195 -6.83 15.96 3.01
C PRO A 195 -7.52 14.61 3.26
N ASN A 196 -6.76 13.55 3.57
CA ASN A 196 -7.28 12.21 3.90
C ASN A 196 -7.14 11.88 5.40
N ALA A 197 -6.95 12.90 6.25
CA ALA A 197 -6.76 12.68 7.68
C ALA A 197 -7.91 11.84 8.26
N GLY A 198 -7.57 10.81 9.04
CA GLY A 198 -8.52 9.86 9.60
C GLY A 198 -8.69 8.57 8.80
N LEU A 199 -8.15 8.46 7.57
CA LEU A 199 -8.17 7.21 6.80
C LEU A 199 -7.37 6.10 7.47
N LEU A 200 -6.25 6.44 8.13
CA LEU A 200 -5.38 5.45 8.77
C LEU A 200 -5.55 5.52 10.28
N ARG A 201 -6.11 4.47 10.86
CA ARG A 201 -6.28 4.33 12.31
C ARG A 201 -5.07 3.66 12.95
N ASP A 202 -4.74 4.06 14.15
CA ASP A 202 -3.73 3.36 14.94
C ASP A 202 -4.15 1.91 15.20
N GLY A 203 -3.23 0.98 15.01
CA GLY A 203 -3.45 -0.45 15.23
C GLY A 203 -4.31 -1.16 14.17
N ALA A 204 -4.89 -0.44 13.20
CA ALA A 204 -5.60 -1.07 12.09
C ALA A 204 -4.65 -1.70 11.07
N ALA A 205 -5.04 -2.81 10.46
CA ALA A 205 -4.39 -3.29 9.24
C ALA A 205 -4.71 -2.35 8.07
N LEU A 206 -3.83 -2.30 7.08
CA LEU A 206 -4.02 -1.52 5.86
C LEU A 206 -4.15 -2.47 4.67
N ALA A 207 -5.33 -2.46 4.07
CA ALA A 207 -5.61 -3.17 2.83
C ALA A 207 -5.68 -2.19 1.68
N ILE A 208 -4.83 -2.36 0.68
CA ILE A 208 -4.88 -1.56 -0.54
C ILE A 208 -5.42 -2.44 -1.66
N ILE A 209 -6.35 -1.92 -2.44
CA ILE A 209 -6.94 -2.64 -3.56
C ILE A 209 -6.80 -1.78 -4.81
N GLY A 210 -5.90 -2.19 -5.70
CA GLY A 210 -5.73 -1.58 -7.02
C GLY A 210 -6.71 -2.18 -8.04
N ALA A 211 -7.31 -1.36 -8.89
CA ALA A 211 -8.13 -1.84 -10.00
C ALA A 211 -7.77 -1.10 -11.28
N ALA A 212 -7.28 -1.84 -12.30
CA ALA A 212 -6.86 -1.26 -13.57
C ALA A 212 -6.88 -2.28 -14.71
N ASP A 213 -7.22 -1.82 -15.90
CA ASP A 213 -7.19 -2.55 -17.17
C ASP A 213 -5.87 -2.39 -17.94
N THR A 214 -5.01 -1.51 -17.48
CA THR A 214 -3.64 -1.28 -17.98
C THR A 214 -2.65 -1.33 -16.84
N ASP A 215 -1.38 -1.66 -17.13
CA ASP A 215 -0.36 -1.76 -16.07
C ASP A 215 -0.02 -0.40 -15.43
N ASP A 216 0.58 -0.46 -14.26
CA ASP A 216 0.98 0.74 -13.51
C ASP A 216 2.14 1.47 -14.20
N GLU A 217 1.99 2.76 -14.41
CA GLU A 217 2.99 3.65 -15.03
C GLU A 217 3.74 4.51 -14.00
N SER A 218 3.58 4.24 -12.72
CA SER A 218 4.28 4.98 -11.66
C SER A 218 5.79 4.82 -11.78
N PHE A 219 6.51 5.88 -11.47
CA PHE A 219 7.97 5.83 -11.41
C PHE A 219 8.44 4.92 -10.27
N GLY A 220 9.50 4.17 -10.51
CA GLY A 220 10.09 3.25 -9.52
C GLY A 220 9.61 1.80 -9.66
N GLU A 221 10.38 0.90 -9.09
CA GLU A 221 10.13 -0.53 -9.18
C GLU A 221 9.09 -1.00 -8.15
N PRO A 222 8.26 -2.02 -8.45
CA PRO A 222 7.31 -2.59 -7.51
C PRO A 222 7.94 -3.02 -6.18
N ALA A 223 9.17 -3.54 -6.24
CA ALA A 223 9.93 -3.92 -5.05
C ALA A 223 10.24 -2.75 -4.10
N TRP A 224 10.37 -1.52 -4.61
CA TRP A 224 10.53 -0.34 -3.77
C TRP A 224 9.23 -0.04 -3.01
N TYR A 225 8.10 -0.05 -3.70
CA TYR A 225 6.78 0.14 -3.09
C TYR A 225 6.47 -0.95 -2.06
N ALA A 226 6.80 -2.20 -2.36
CA ALA A 226 6.64 -3.30 -1.41
C ALA A 226 7.41 -3.08 -0.10
N ARG A 227 8.68 -2.66 -0.19
CA ARG A 227 9.48 -2.34 1.01
C ARG A 227 8.92 -1.16 1.79
N TRP A 228 8.48 -0.12 1.09
CA TRP A 228 7.88 1.05 1.70
C TRP A 228 6.59 0.68 2.44
N LEU A 229 5.68 -0.06 1.78
CA LEU A 229 4.43 -0.53 2.37
C LEU A 229 4.69 -1.37 3.64
N LYS A 230 5.57 -2.35 3.56
CA LYS A 230 5.93 -3.21 4.69
C LYS A 230 6.50 -2.43 5.88
N GLY A 231 7.11 -1.28 5.63
CA GLY A 231 7.61 -0.41 6.69
C GLY A 231 6.54 0.38 7.44
N LEU A 232 5.34 0.55 6.88
CA LEU A 232 4.30 1.43 7.44
C LEU A 232 3.80 1.02 8.84
N LYS A 233 3.73 -0.28 9.11
CA LYS A 233 3.24 -0.81 10.41
C LYS A 233 4.38 -1.23 11.35
N GLY A 234 5.63 -0.95 10.97
CA GLY A 234 6.81 -1.26 11.75
C GLY A 234 7.24 -2.73 11.68
N LYS A 235 8.43 -2.98 12.21
CA LYS A 235 9.06 -4.30 12.18
C LYS A 235 8.22 -5.35 12.90
N GLY A 236 8.03 -6.50 12.25
CA GLY A 236 7.24 -7.62 12.77
C GLY A 236 5.73 -7.49 12.52
N ASN A 237 5.30 -6.44 11.82
CA ASN A 237 3.90 -6.22 11.45
C ASN A 237 3.72 -6.00 9.94
N GLU A 238 4.70 -6.43 9.16
CA GLU A 238 4.74 -6.25 7.71
C GLU A 238 3.53 -6.89 7.02
N GLU A 239 2.96 -7.94 7.61
CA GLU A 239 1.77 -8.63 7.10
C GLU A 239 0.45 -7.88 7.33
N LEU A 240 0.45 -6.85 8.21
CA LEU A 240 -0.72 -5.99 8.39
C LEU A 240 -0.93 -4.99 7.26
N VAL A 241 -0.04 -4.99 6.25
CA VAL A 241 -0.20 -4.20 5.04
C VAL A 241 -0.21 -5.12 3.85
N THR A 242 -1.32 -5.13 3.10
CA THR A 242 -1.46 -5.94 1.89
C THR A 242 -1.87 -5.07 0.71
N PHE A 243 -1.32 -5.36 -0.44
CA PHE A 243 -1.78 -4.82 -1.72
C PHE A 243 -2.39 -5.96 -2.53
N SER A 244 -3.68 -5.87 -2.80
CA SER A 244 -4.41 -6.77 -3.71
C SER A 244 -4.76 -6.04 -4.99
N ALA A 245 -5.04 -6.75 -6.07
CA ALA A 245 -5.39 -6.12 -7.33
C ALA A 245 -6.45 -6.87 -8.11
N LEU A 246 -7.29 -6.10 -8.80
CA LEU A 246 -8.11 -6.51 -9.93
C LEU A 246 -7.42 -5.98 -11.19
N GLY A 247 -6.98 -6.86 -12.08
CA GLY A 247 -6.19 -6.45 -13.23
C GLY A 247 -6.14 -7.49 -14.33
N GLY A 248 -5.39 -7.18 -15.39
CA GLY A 248 -5.16 -8.11 -16.49
C GLY A 248 -4.21 -9.23 -16.10
N PRO A 249 -4.60 -10.51 -16.29
CA PRO A 249 -3.70 -11.64 -16.06
C PRO A 249 -2.52 -11.63 -17.04
N THR A 250 -1.53 -12.48 -16.79
CA THR A 250 -0.39 -12.67 -17.71
C THR A 250 -0.92 -13.06 -19.11
N GLY A 251 -0.59 -12.25 -20.12
CA GLY A 251 -1.10 -12.40 -21.48
C GLY A 251 -2.33 -11.54 -21.80
N GLY A 252 -2.84 -10.79 -20.83
CA GLY A 252 -4.03 -9.97 -21.01
C GLY A 252 -5.32 -10.80 -21.03
N CYS A 253 -6.45 -10.13 -21.19
CA CYS A 253 -7.75 -10.78 -21.33
C CYS A 253 -8.75 -9.89 -22.07
N THR A 254 -9.84 -10.50 -22.50
CA THR A 254 -10.99 -9.77 -23.05
C THR A 254 -12.17 -9.97 -22.09
N PRO A 255 -12.80 -8.90 -21.58
CA PRO A 255 -13.97 -9.03 -20.74
C PRO A 255 -15.06 -9.86 -21.38
N THR A 256 -15.65 -10.78 -20.61
CA THR A 256 -16.75 -11.61 -21.09
C THR A 256 -18.08 -10.85 -20.93
N GLY A 257 -18.97 -10.91 -21.94
CA GLY A 257 -20.32 -10.35 -21.85
C GLY A 257 -20.49 -8.93 -22.34
N GLN A 258 -19.43 -8.24 -22.76
CA GLN A 258 -19.51 -6.87 -23.28
C GLN A 258 -19.56 -6.81 -24.79
N ALA A 259 -20.49 -6.00 -25.34
CA ALA A 259 -20.35 -5.52 -26.67
C ALA A 259 -19.09 -4.66 -26.75
N GLN A 260 -18.13 -5.08 -27.58
CA GLN A 260 -16.84 -4.41 -27.78
C GLN A 260 -17.04 -2.93 -28.17
N ILE A 261 -17.11 -2.06 -27.18
CA ILE A 261 -17.08 -0.63 -27.36
C ILE A 261 -15.64 -0.20 -27.10
N PHE A 262 -14.91 0.15 -28.16
CA PHE A 262 -13.54 0.67 -28.13
C PHE A 262 -12.48 -0.25 -27.49
N GLY A 263 -12.07 -1.30 -28.21
CA GLY A 263 -10.82 -2.02 -27.92
C GLY A 263 -10.75 -2.60 -26.50
N SER A 264 -11.76 -3.33 -26.11
CA SER A 264 -11.96 -3.94 -24.80
C SER A 264 -10.93 -5.04 -24.43
N GLN A 265 -9.69 -4.90 -24.86
CA GLN A 265 -8.61 -5.79 -24.45
C GLN A 265 -7.93 -5.19 -23.22
N VAL A 266 -7.91 -5.95 -22.16
CA VAL A 266 -7.18 -5.63 -20.92
C VAL A 266 -5.74 -6.06 -21.09
N ASP A 267 -4.81 -5.16 -20.85
CA ASP A 267 -3.38 -5.42 -20.90
C ASP A 267 -2.92 -6.21 -19.68
N PRO A 268 -1.81 -7.01 -19.78
CA PRO A 268 -1.21 -7.64 -18.62
C PRO A 268 -0.76 -6.59 -17.59
N THR A 269 -1.25 -6.70 -16.36
CA THR A 269 -0.85 -5.79 -15.26
C THR A 269 0.27 -6.43 -14.42
N VAL A 270 1.44 -6.57 -15.03
CA VAL A 270 2.58 -7.31 -14.46
C VAL A 270 3.09 -6.65 -13.19
N ARG A 271 3.22 -5.32 -13.18
CA ARG A 271 3.67 -4.55 -12.01
C ARG A 271 2.73 -4.70 -10.83
N LEU A 272 1.39 -4.71 -11.09
CA LEU A 272 0.41 -4.97 -10.03
C LEU A 272 0.59 -6.38 -9.46
N GLN A 273 0.78 -7.41 -10.31
CA GLN A 273 1.00 -8.79 -9.86
C GLN A 273 2.28 -8.94 -9.02
N GLU A 274 3.36 -8.24 -9.39
CA GLU A 274 4.60 -8.21 -8.63
C GLU A 274 4.39 -7.61 -7.22
N LEU A 275 3.69 -6.49 -7.11
CA LEU A 275 3.41 -5.86 -5.82
C LEU A 275 2.47 -6.71 -4.95
N VAL A 276 1.44 -7.32 -5.55
CA VAL A 276 0.56 -8.29 -4.89
C VAL A 276 1.36 -9.44 -4.29
N THR A 277 2.22 -10.06 -5.09
CA THR A 277 3.08 -11.18 -4.64
C THR A 277 4.01 -10.74 -3.50
N ALA A 278 4.63 -9.57 -3.64
CA ALA A 278 5.57 -9.07 -2.65
C ALA A 278 4.93 -8.70 -1.31
N THR A 279 3.64 -8.36 -1.27
CA THR A 279 2.91 -7.98 -0.06
C THR A 279 1.99 -9.08 0.48
N GLY A 280 1.89 -10.22 -0.22
CA GLY A 280 1.02 -11.34 0.19
C GLY A 280 -0.47 -11.07 -0.02
N GLY A 281 -0.83 -10.17 -0.92
CA GLY A 281 -2.19 -9.90 -1.34
C GLY A 281 -2.76 -10.94 -2.30
N VAL A 282 -3.91 -10.64 -2.89
CA VAL A 282 -4.61 -11.48 -3.87
C VAL A 282 -4.69 -10.75 -5.20
N PHE A 283 -4.33 -11.43 -6.27
CA PHE A 283 -4.54 -10.95 -7.64
C PHE A 283 -5.73 -11.67 -8.26
N GLU A 284 -6.67 -10.89 -8.81
CA GLU A 284 -7.86 -11.40 -9.48
C GLU A 284 -8.00 -10.78 -10.87
N SER A 285 -8.54 -11.57 -11.80
CA SER A 285 -8.79 -11.08 -13.15
C SER A 285 -9.93 -10.08 -13.16
N ILE A 286 -9.70 -8.93 -13.80
CA ILE A 286 -10.73 -7.91 -14.02
C ILE A 286 -11.68 -8.27 -15.17
N CYS A 287 -11.34 -9.28 -16.00
CA CYS A 287 -12.13 -9.70 -17.16
C CYS A 287 -13.27 -10.65 -16.85
N ASP A 288 -13.25 -11.33 -15.70
CA ASP A 288 -14.19 -12.40 -15.37
C ASP A 288 -15.46 -11.85 -14.72
N GLU A 289 -16.49 -11.58 -15.49
CA GLU A 289 -17.77 -11.07 -14.97
C GLU A 289 -18.42 -11.94 -13.88
N PRO A 290 -18.52 -13.27 -14.04
CA PRO A 290 -19.12 -14.10 -12.98
C PRO A 290 -18.27 -14.17 -11.72
N ALA A 291 -16.97 -13.82 -11.83
CA ALA A 291 -15.99 -13.99 -10.76
C ALA A 291 -15.77 -12.73 -9.91
N PHE A 292 -16.34 -11.56 -10.25
CA PHE A 292 -16.12 -10.31 -9.48
C PHE A 292 -16.54 -10.44 -8.01
N VAL A 293 -17.72 -11.00 -7.74
CA VAL A 293 -18.17 -11.23 -6.36
C VAL A 293 -17.24 -12.21 -5.63
N PRO A 294 -16.96 -13.42 -6.14
CA PRO A 294 -15.97 -14.29 -5.53
C PRO A 294 -14.57 -13.69 -5.42
N ALA A 295 -14.13 -12.89 -6.38
CA ALA A 295 -12.83 -12.20 -6.35
C ALA A 295 -12.73 -11.27 -5.14
N LEU A 296 -13.72 -10.39 -4.96
CA LEU A 296 -13.76 -9.48 -3.82
C LEU A 296 -13.87 -10.22 -2.48
N GLN A 297 -14.61 -11.33 -2.44
CA GLN A 297 -14.66 -12.17 -1.25
C GLN A 297 -13.29 -12.78 -0.91
N ARG A 298 -12.53 -13.28 -1.92
CA ARG A 298 -11.18 -13.80 -1.70
C ARG A 298 -10.22 -12.72 -1.21
N ILE A 299 -10.31 -11.52 -1.75
CA ILE A 299 -9.53 -10.37 -1.27
C ILE A 299 -9.86 -10.08 0.20
N ALA A 300 -11.15 -10.02 0.57
CA ALA A 300 -11.58 -9.78 1.95
C ALA A 300 -11.10 -10.87 2.92
N LEU A 301 -11.21 -12.15 2.52
CA LEU A 301 -10.75 -13.28 3.34
C LEU A 301 -9.23 -13.34 3.53
N ASN A 302 -8.46 -12.70 2.66
CA ASN A 302 -7.01 -12.67 2.76
C ASN A 302 -6.48 -11.62 3.76
N LEU A 303 -7.32 -10.74 4.28
CA LEU A 303 -6.87 -9.66 5.15
C LEU A 303 -6.33 -10.18 6.49
N LYS A 304 -5.17 -9.66 6.88
CA LYS A 304 -4.52 -9.97 8.16
C LYS A 304 -4.77 -8.81 9.12
N THR A 305 -5.72 -8.98 10.02
CA THR A 305 -6.14 -7.90 10.93
C THR A 305 -5.52 -8.00 12.32
N LEU A 306 -4.95 -9.16 12.68
CA LEU A 306 -4.37 -9.41 13.99
C LEU A 306 -2.86 -9.60 13.91
N ARG A 307 -2.15 -8.95 14.85
CA ARG A 307 -0.71 -9.10 14.99
C ARG A 307 -0.37 -10.54 15.37
N ARG A 308 0.61 -11.10 14.70
CA ARG A 308 1.17 -12.43 15.01
C ARG A 308 2.59 -12.38 15.55
N TYR A 309 3.29 -11.26 15.36
CA TYR A 309 4.70 -11.08 15.70
C TYR A 309 4.86 -10.04 16.80
N PHE A 310 5.55 -10.41 17.87
CA PHE A 310 5.78 -9.59 19.05
C PHE A 310 7.29 -9.49 19.28
N PRO A 311 7.97 -8.44 18.73
CA PRO A 311 9.41 -8.29 18.84
C PRO A 311 9.83 -7.97 20.27
N LEU A 312 10.86 -8.67 20.77
CA LEU A 312 11.37 -8.48 22.11
C LEU A 312 12.36 -7.31 22.17
N SER A 313 12.33 -6.58 23.27
CA SER A 313 13.17 -5.40 23.49
C SER A 313 14.65 -5.75 23.62
N VAL A 314 14.97 -6.93 24.19
CA VAL A 314 16.34 -7.46 24.33
C VAL A 314 16.37 -8.95 23.96
N THR A 315 17.55 -9.48 23.67
CA THR A 315 17.70 -10.91 23.36
C THR A 315 17.46 -11.74 24.62
N PRO A 316 16.52 -12.71 24.60
CA PRO A 316 16.22 -13.56 25.74
C PRO A 316 17.17 -14.75 25.86
N ASP A 317 17.20 -15.38 27.03
CA ASP A 317 17.46 -16.83 27.11
C ASP A 317 16.21 -17.54 26.56
N PRO A 318 16.30 -18.26 25.43
CA PRO A 318 15.12 -18.85 24.78
C PRO A 318 14.34 -19.84 25.66
N THR A 319 15.02 -20.47 26.62
CA THR A 319 14.42 -21.46 27.53
C THR A 319 13.64 -20.82 28.68
N SER A 320 13.81 -19.53 28.88
CA SER A 320 13.19 -18.76 29.97
C SER A 320 11.91 -18.01 29.52
N ILE A 321 11.59 -18.01 28.23
CA ILE A 321 10.48 -17.24 27.71
C ILE A 321 9.15 -17.83 28.22
N ALA A 322 8.34 -16.98 28.83
CA ALA A 322 6.99 -17.26 29.27
C ALA A 322 6.04 -16.25 28.67
N VAL A 323 4.98 -16.72 28.03
CA VAL A 323 3.96 -15.89 27.39
C VAL A 323 2.64 -16.07 28.10
N THR A 324 1.99 -14.95 28.41
CA THR A 324 0.59 -14.93 28.86
C THR A 324 -0.25 -14.05 27.95
N VAL A 325 -1.51 -14.43 27.79
CA VAL A 325 -2.53 -13.65 27.07
C VAL A 325 -3.69 -13.44 28.03
N ASP A 326 -4.05 -12.20 28.31
CA ASP A 326 -5.01 -11.80 29.35
C ASP A 326 -4.72 -12.46 30.71
N GLY A 327 -3.44 -12.61 31.04
CA GLY A 327 -2.96 -13.24 32.26
C GLY A 327 -2.98 -14.77 32.25
N ALA A 328 -3.55 -15.42 31.23
CA ALA A 328 -3.54 -16.89 31.08
C ALA A 328 -2.26 -17.34 30.34
N PRO A 329 -1.53 -18.38 30.87
CA PRO A 329 -0.32 -18.86 30.20
C PRO A 329 -0.65 -19.56 28.88
N VAL A 330 0.17 -19.27 27.84
CA VAL A 330 0.09 -19.91 26.53
C VAL A 330 1.31 -20.81 26.34
N ALA A 331 1.09 -22.03 25.87
CA ALA A 331 2.16 -23.00 25.68
C ALA A 331 3.08 -22.61 24.49
N GLN A 332 4.36 -22.94 24.60
CA GLN A 332 5.27 -22.91 23.47
C GLN A 332 4.95 -24.09 22.54
N ASP A 333 4.21 -23.82 21.49
CA ASP A 333 3.78 -24.80 20.50
C ASP A 333 3.62 -24.11 19.13
N PRO A 334 4.41 -24.47 18.12
CA PRO A 334 4.33 -23.81 16.81
C PRO A 334 3.01 -24.04 16.08
N GLN A 335 2.16 -25.00 16.52
CA GLN A 335 0.87 -25.29 15.88
C GLN A 335 -0.34 -24.70 16.64
N ALA A 336 -0.27 -24.63 17.97
CA ALA A 336 -1.40 -24.23 18.81
C ALA A 336 -1.02 -23.23 19.90
N GLY A 337 0.10 -22.57 19.78
CA GLY A 337 0.62 -21.60 20.73
C GLY A 337 1.59 -20.63 20.06
N TRP A 338 2.75 -20.46 20.67
CA TRP A 338 3.78 -19.55 20.19
C TRP A 338 5.12 -20.26 19.99
N GLU A 339 6.00 -19.63 19.19
CA GLU A 339 7.42 -19.99 19.07
C GLU A 339 8.31 -18.74 19.12
N TYR A 340 9.58 -18.92 19.44
CA TYR A 340 10.57 -17.86 19.42
C TYR A 340 11.43 -17.93 18.16
N LEU A 341 11.38 -16.86 17.37
CA LEU A 341 12.15 -16.68 16.14
C LEU A 341 13.46 -15.90 16.46
N SER A 342 14.53 -16.63 16.79
CA SER A 342 15.80 -16.03 17.22
C SER A 342 16.43 -15.12 16.17
N ALA A 343 16.26 -15.43 14.88
CA ALA A 343 16.83 -14.64 13.79
C ALA A 343 16.31 -13.18 13.76
N ILE A 344 15.13 -12.94 14.29
CA ILE A 344 14.48 -11.62 14.33
C ILE A 344 14.12 -11.17 15.75
N ASN A 345 14.56 -11.90 16.77
CA ASN A 345 14.29 -11.62 18.17
C ASN A 345 12.80 -11.40 18.49
N THR A 346 11.92 -12.33 18.08
CA THR A 346 10.49 -12.15 18.10
C THR A 346 9.77 -13.40 18.59
N VAL A 347 8.76 -13.24 19.45
CA VAL A 347 7.78 -14.30 19.73
C VAL A 347 6.69 -14.22 18.66
N ALA A 348 6.35 -15.37 18.06
CA ALA A 348 5.38 -15.46 16.97
C ALA A 348 4.31 -16.51 17.24
N PHE A 349 3.06 -16.17 16.91
CA PHE A 349 1.91 -17.06 16.92
C PHE A 349 1.60 -17.48 15.47
N LEU A 350 2.28 -18.52 14.98
CA LEU A 350 2.22 -18.93 13.57
C LEU A 350 1.15 -20.01 13.29
N GLY A 351 0.70 -20.69 14.33
CA GLY A 351 -0.29 -21.76 14.23
C GLY A 351 -1.74 -21.28 14.24
N SER A 352 -2.61 -22.14 14.73
CA SER A 352 -4.04 -21.87 14.85
C SER A 352 -4.39 -20.90 15.97
N TYR A 353 -3.54 -20.78 16.99
CA TYR A 353 -3.75 -19.85 18.08
C TYR A 353 -3.23 -18.44 17.69
N VAL A 354 -4.09 -17.46 17.84
CA VAL A 354 -3.75 -16.04 17.73
C VAL A 354 -4.45 -15.34 18.88
N PRO A 355 -3.77 -14.46 19.65
CA PRO A 355 -4.44 -13.71 20.71
C PRO A 355 -5.67 -12.95 20.18
N ASP A 356 -6.74 -12.95 20.95
CA ASP A 356 -8.00 -12.28 20.58
C ASP A 356 -7.80 -10.76 20.40
N PRO A 357 -8.65 -10.09 19.60
CA PRO A 357 -8.60 -8.64 19.42
C PRO A 357 -8.58 -7.89 20.75
N GLY A 358 -7.58 -7.03 20.93
CA GLY A 358 -7.43 -6.23 22.14
C GLY A 358 -6.93 -6.97 23.37
N ALA A 359 -6.53 -8.24 23.26
CA ALA A 359 -5.94 -8.99 24.35
C ALA A 359 -4.61 -8.38 24.82
N ASP A 360 -4.32 -8.50 26.11
CA ASP A 360 -3.03 -8.13 26.69
C ASP A 360 -2.05 -9.29 26.53
N VAL A 361 -0.97 -9.10 25.80
CA VAL A 361 0.08 -10.09 25.60
C VAL A 361 1.31 -9.68 26.40
N THR A 362 1.65 -10.46 27.44
CA THR A 362 2.82 -10.23 28.27
C THR A 362 3.85 -11.32 28.02
N ILE A 363 5.08 -10.93 27.72
CA ILE A 363 6.20 -11.83 27.47
C ILE A 363 7.30 -11.53 28.48
N SER A 364 7.56 -12.49 29.37
CA SER A 364 8.57 -12.41 30.41
C SER A 364 9.71 -13.37 30.12
N TYR A 365 10.94 -12.96 30.32
CA TYR A 365 12.13 -13.78 30.04
C TYR A 365 13.36 -13.29 30.78
N ALA A 366 14.34 -14.19 30.99
CA ALA A 366 15.66 -13.81 31.44
C ALA A 366 16.46 -13.25 30.26
N VAL A 367 17.23 -12.18 30.50
CA VAL A 367 18.10 -11.60 29.47
C VAL A 367 19.21 -12.61 29.14
N GLY A 368 19.36 -12.90 27.84
CA GLY A 368 20.40 -13.77 27.33
C GLY A 368 21.80 -13.17 27.59
N SER A 369 22.79 -14.02 27.85
CA SER A 369 24.19 -13.65 28.09
C SER A 369 24.93 -13.47 26.74
#